data_c325c682a46796f1625775fb6b58f6ca
#
_entry.id   c325c682a46796f1625775fb6b58f6ca
#
_cell.length_a   1.000
_cell.length_b   1.000
_cell.length_c   1.000
_cell.angle_alpha   90.00
_cell.angle_beta   90.00
_cell.angle_gamma   90.00
#
_symmetry.space_group_name_H-M   'P 1'
#
loop_
_entity.id
_entity.type
_entity.pdbx_description
1 polymer ?
#
loop_
_entity_poly.entity_id
_entity_poly.type
_entity_poly.pdbx_seq_one_letter_code
_entity_poly.pdbx_strand_id
1 'polypeptide(L)'
;RATRGAVVGDSVLHQAVIAATGLYTPPYSLSNAELVETFNTYVERFNAANAQAIAAGEVAALTPSSAEFIEKASGIKSRFVVDKSGLVDPDLMRPVIPERPNDQISVLAEIAVEAAKQAIERWGKDVSQIGAVICAASNMQRAYPAMAIEVQQALGVEGFAFDMNVA
;
A
#
# COMPACT_ATOMS: atom_id res chain seq x y z
N ARG A 1 58.18 -1.14 34.67
CA ARG A 1 56.69 -1.08 34.55
C ARG A 1 56.35 -0.76 33.14
N ALA A 2 55.93 -1.76 32.37
CA ALA A 2 55.45 -1.60 31.02
C ALA A 2 53.96 -1.35 31.07
N THR A 3 53.50 -0.20 30.62
CA THR A 3 52.10 0.14 30.39
C THR A 3 51.59 -0.60 29.19
N ARG A 4 50.69 -1.57 29.39
CA ARG A 4 49.93 -2.19 28.33
C ARG A 4 49.01 -1.13 27.72
N GLY A 5 49.30 -0.70 26.50
CA GLY A 5 48.37 0.06 25.68
C GLY A 5 47.15 -0.79 25.41
N ALA A 6 45.95 -0.24 25.70
CA ALA A 6 44.68 -0.81 25.31
C ALA A 6 44.61 -0.79 23.80
N VAL A 7 44.55 -1.97 23.18
CA VAL A 7 44.18 -2.11 21.78
C VAL A 7 42.66 -1.79 21.70
N VAL A 8 42.32 -0.58 21.26
CA VAL A 8 40.96 -0.26 20.83
C VAL A 8 40.78 -1.08 19.55
N GLY A 9 39.98 -2.14 19.63
CA GLY A 9 39.63 -2.93 18.46
C GLY A 9 39.00 -2.04 17.40
N ASP A 10 39.53 -2.10 16.18
CA ASP A 10 38.91 -1.49 15.01
C ASP A 10 37.47 -2.02 14.93
N SER A 11 36.50 -1.19 15.26
CA SER A 11 35.11 -1.49 15.00
C SER A 11 34.93 -1.45 13.49
N VAL A 12 34.86 -2.63 12.87
CA VAL A 12 34.47 -2.75 11.47
C VAL A 12 33.06 -2.18 11.34
N LEU A 13 32.96 -0.98 10.83
CA LEU A 13 31.67 -0.38 10.50
C LEU A 13 31.07 -1.20 9.36
N HIS A 14 30.09 -2.04 9.67
CA HIS A 14 29.33 -2.74 8.66
C HIS A 14 28.49 -1.70 7.89
N GLN A 15 28.81 -1.51 6.62
CA GLN A 15 28.03 -0.64 5.74
C GLN A 15 26.83 -1.41 5.21
N ALA A 16 25.63 -0.90 5.44
CA ALA A 16 24.43 -1.38 4.77
C ALA A 16 24.32 -0.72 3.39
N VAL A 17 24.01 -1.51 2.38
CA VAL A 17 23.83 -1.04 0.99
C VAL A 17 22.49 -1.53 0.44
N ILE A 18 21.88 -0.72 -0.43
CA ILE A 18 20.72 -1.13 -1.24
C ILE A 18 21.27 -1.85 -2.47
N ALA A 19 21.06 -3.17 -2.54
CA ALA A 19 21.59 -3.99 -3.63
C ALA A 19 20.71 -3.97 -4.88
N ALA A 20 19.39 -3.92 -4.70
CA ALA A 20 18.41 -3.82 -5.79
C ALA A 20 17.08 -3.31 -5.27
N THR A 21 16.21 -2.89 -6.19
CA THR A 21 14.84 -2.45 -5.92
C THR A 21 13.87 -3.06 -6.91
N GLY A 22 12.60 -3.21 -6.51
CA GLY A 22 11.51 -3.62 -7.38
C GLY A 22 10.27 -2.79 -7.10
N LEU A 23 9.38 -2.71 -8.09
CA LEU A 23 8.16 -1.92 -8.03
C LEU A 23 7.01 -2.69 -8.63
N TYR A 24 5.91 -2.79 -7.92
CA TYR A 24 4.63 -3.19 -8.48
C TYR A 24 3.77 -1.96 -8.75
N THR A 25 3.22 -1.87 -9.96
CA THR A 25 2.25 -0.84 -10.31
C THR A 25 0.92 -1.52 -10.56
N PRO A 26 -0.14 -1.24 -9.80
CA PRO A 26 -1.47 -1.76 -10.06
C PRO A 26 -1.95 -1.47 -11.49
N PRO A 27 -2.80 -2.34 -12.08
CA PRO A 27 -3.08 -2.31 -13.52
C PRO A 27 -3.95 -1.14 -13.98
N TYR A 28 -4.70 -0.51 -13.07
CA TYR A 28 -5.63 0.57 -13.44
C TYR A 28 -5.14 1.91 -12.91
N SER A 29 -5.31 2.96 -13.71
CA SER A 29 -5.12 4.34 -13.28
C SER A 29 -6.49 4.99 -13.05
N LEU A 30 -6.62 5.72 -11.93
CA LEU A 30 -7.79 6.52 -11.57
C LEU A 30 -7.36 7.99 -11.50
N SER A 31 -7.89 8.81 -12.41
CA SER A 31 -7.66 10.25 -12.44
C SER A 31 -8.49 11.01 -11.40
N ASN A 32 -8.10 12.24 -11.07
CA ASN A 32 -8.93 13.12 -10.25
C ASN A 32 -10.27 13.43 -10.92
N ALA A 33 -10.30 13.56 -12.25
CA ALA A 33 -11.54 13.84 -12.98
C ALA A 33 -12.57 12.71 -12.79
N GLU A 34 -12.17 11.46 -13.00
CA GLU A 34 -13.05 10.29 -12.80
C GLU A 34 -13.55 10.17 -11.35
N LEU A 35 -12.66 10.40 -10.38
CA LEU A 35 -13.01 10.36 -8.96
C LEU A 35 -14.03 11.44 -8.61
N VAL A 36 -13.83 12.65 -9.11
CA VAL A 36 -14.70 13.80 -8.86
C VAL A 36 -16.05 13.64 -9.56
N GLU A 37 -16.08 13.13 -10.80
CA GLU A 37 -17.33 12.83 -11.50
C GLU A 37 -18.19 11.85 -10.70
N THR A 38 -17.59 10.77 -10.21
CA THR A 38 -18.30 9.78 -9.38
C THR A 38 -18.81 10.40 -8.08
N PHE A 39 -17.96 11.12 -7.37
CA PHE A 39 -18.34 11.78 -6.11
C PHE A 39 -19.42 12.83 -6.32
N ASN A 40 -19.33 13.68 -7.34
CA ASN A 40 -20.32 14.72 -7.61
C ASN A 40 -21.67 14.12 -8.02
N THR A 41 -21.68 13.02 -8.75
CA THR A 41 -22.91 12.27 -9.03
C THR A 41 -23.58 11.77 -7.74
N TYR A 42 -22.80 11.27 -6.79
CA TYR A 42 -23.31 10.91 -5.47
C TYR A 42 -23.86 12.13 -4.73
N VAL A 43 -23.13 13.25 -4.72
CA VAL A 43 -23.55 14.50 -4.07
C VAL A 43 -24.90 14.99 -4.63
N GLU A 44 -25.07 15.00 -5.94
CA GLU A 44 -26.33 15.40 -6.60
C GLU A 44 -27.49 14.51 -6.18
N ARG A 45 -27.30 13.19 -6.22
CA ARG A 45 -28.31 12.21 -5.80
C ARG A 45 -28.67 12.36 -4.32
N PHE A 46 -27.65 12.51 -3.46
CA PHE A 46 -27.86 12.71 -2.02
C PHE A 46 -28.66 13.98 -1.72
N ASN A 47 -28.27 15.10 -2.31
CA ASN A 47 -28.91 16.37 -2.08
C ASN A 47 -30.36 16.38 -2.61
N ALA A 48 -30.62 15.76 -3.75
CA ALA A 48 -31.96 15.60 -4.31
C ALA A 48 -32.85 14.72 -3.42
N ALA A 49 -32.30 13.57 -2.95
CA ALA A 49 -33.06 12.67 -2.07
C ALA A 49 -33.37 13.28 -0.70
N ASN A 50 -32.54 14.19 -0.20
CA ASN A 50 -32.68 14.82 1.10
C ASN A 50 -33.17 16.29 1.05
N ALA A 51 -33.70 16.74 -0.09
CA ALA A 51 -34.02 18.16 -0.33
C ALA A 51 -34.91 18.79 0.76
N GLN A 52 -35.89 18.06 1.28
CA GLN A 52 -36.78 18.54 2.33
C GLN A 52 -36.07 18.69 3.68
N ALA A 53 -35.28 17.69 4.08
CA ALA A 53 -34.52 17.70 5.33
C ALA A 53 -33.40 18.77 5.30
N ILE A 54 -32.81 19.01 4.13
CA ILE A 54 -31.83 20.07 3.91
C ILE A 54 -32.50 21.43 4.05
N ALA A 55 -33.69 21.65 3.45
CA ALA A 55 -34.44 22.88 3.58
C ALA A 55 -34.91 23.15 5.01
N ALA A 56 -35.20 22.11 5.78
CA ALA A 56 -35.52 22.19 7.20
C ALA A 56 -34.30 22.40 8.12
N GLY A 57 -33.07 22.31 7.60
CA GLY A 57 -31.87 22.42 8.40
C GLY A 57 -31.52 21.17 9.22
N GLU A 58 -32.20 20.05 8.94
CA GLU A 58 -31.99 18.75 9.64
C GLU A 58 -30.79 17.97 9.11
N VAL A 59 -30.49 18.14 7.82
CA VAL A 59 -29.37 17.50 7.13
C VAL A 59 -28.55 18.57 6.42
N ALA A 60 -27.23 18.50 6.53
CA ALA A 60 -26.35 19.40 5.79
C ALA A 60 -26.25 18.96 4.32
N ALA A 61 -26.39 19.91 3.39
CA ALA A 61 -26.12 19.63 1.99
C ALA A 61 -24.65 19.26 1.76
N LEU A 62 -24.41 18.25 0.94
CA LEU A 62 -23.07 17.92 0.50
C LEU A 62 -22.59 18.93 -0.56
N THR A 63 -21.29 19.24 -0.53
CA THR A 63 -20.67 20.16 -1.47
C THR A 63 -19.89 19.38 -2.53
N PRO A 64 -20.07 19.67 -3.83
CA PRO A 64 -19.28 19.08 -4.89
C PRO A 64 -17.77 19.37 -4.73
N SER A 65 -16.95 18.50 -5.27
CA SER A 65 -15.48 18.66 -5.32
C SER A 65 -15.01 19.00 -6.74
N SER A 66 -13.72 19.30 -6.90
CA SER A 66 -13.09 19.48 -8.21
C SER A 66 -11.72 18.83 -8.28
N ALA A 67 -11.28 18.47 -9.49
CA ALA A 67 -9.96 17.90 -9.73
C ALA A 67 -8.84 18.87 -9.32
N GLU A 68 -9.04 20.16 -9.53
CA GLU A 68 -8.10 21.23 -9.15
C GLU A 68 -7.95 21.33 -7.63
N PHE A 69 -9.07 21.18 -6.89
CA PHE A 69 -9.03 21.16 -5.43
C PHE A 69 -8.17 20.00 -4.91
N ILE A 70 -8.35 18.79 -5.46
CA ILE A 70 -7.57 17.61 -5.07
C ILE A 70 -6.09 17.82 -5.39
N GLU A 71 -5.77 18.29 -6.60
CA GLU A 71 -4.39 18.53 -7.01
C GLU A 71 -3.73 19.61 -6.14
N LYS A 72 -4.41 20.70 -5.86
CA LYS A 72 -3.90 21.78 -5.00
C LYS A 72 -3.67 21.32 -3.56
N ALA A 73 -4.57 20.49 -3.03
CA ALA A 73 -4.48 20.01 -1.64
C ALA A 73 -3.42 18.91 -1.44
N SER A 74 -3.18 18.07 -2.44
CA SER A 74 -2.36 16.86 -2.29
C SER A 74 -1.19 16.75 -3.25
N GLY A 75 -1.18 17.51 -4.35
CA GLY A 75 -0.24 17.35 -5.47
C GLY A 75 -0.51 16.10 -6.33
N ILE A 76 -1.55 15.32 -6.02
CA ILE A 76 -1.87 14.06 -6.71
C ILE A 76 -2.76 14.35 -7.91
N LYS A 77 -2.36 13.87 -9.10
CA LYS A 77 -3.14 13.97 -10.34
C LYS A 77 -3.90 12.68 -10.67
N SER A 78 -3.31 11.56 -10.33
CA SER A 78 -3.88 10.23 -10.53
C SER A 78 -3.31 9.24 -9.52
N ARG A 79 -3.94 8.08 -9.38
CA ARG A 79 -3.46 6.97 -8.55
C ARG A 79 -3.65 5.65 -9.27
N PHE A 80 -2.76 4.69 -8.97
CA PHE A 80 -2.91 3.32 -9.45
C PHE A 80 -3.74 2.51 -8.46
N VAL A 81 -4.64 1.68 -8.99
CA VAL A 81 -5.57 0.88 -8.20
C VAL A 81 -5.69 -0.55 -8.75
N VAL A 82 -5.93 -1.51 -7.88
CA VAL A 82 -6.09 -2.93 -8.26
C VAL A 82 -7.49 -3.23 -8.82
N ASP A 83 -8.49 -2.47 -8.40
CA ASP A 83 -9.84 -2.48 -8.95
C ASP A 83 -10.31 -1.04 -9.13
N LYS A 84 -10.92 -0.76 -10.29
CA LYS A 84 -11.44 0.56 -10.63
C LYS A 84 -12.97 0.57 -10.68
N SER A 85 -13.61 -0.56 -10.89
CA SER A 85 -15.03 -0.67 -11.17
C SER A 85 -15.89 -0.11 -10.03
N GLY A 86 -15.62 -0.52 -8.81
CA GLY A 86 -16.36 -0.02 -7.65
C GLY A 86 -15.98 1.40 -7.23
N LEU A 87 -14.79 1.87 -7.64
CA LEU A 87 -14.34 3.24 -7.32
C LEU A 87 -15.04 4.30 -8.17
N VAL A 88 -15.44 3.96 -9.40
CA VAL A 88 -16.17 4.84 -10.31
C VAL A 88 -17.69 4.59 -10.32
N ASP A 89 -18.18 3.77 -9.40
CA ASP A 89 -19.58 3.56 -9.14
C ASP A 89 -20.04 4.48 -8.00
N PRO A 90 -20.94 5.45 -8.24
CA PRO A 90 -21.39 6.40 -7.23
C PRO A 90 -22.18 5.75 -6.08
N ASP A 91 -22.66 4.53 -6.24
CA ASP A 91 -23.37 3.78 -5.19
C ASP A 91 -22.43 2.97 -4.30
N LEU A 92 -21.19 2.74 -4.73
CA LEU A 92 -20.17 1.99 -3.99
C LEU A 92 -19.01 2.86 -3.48
N MET A 93 -18.38 3.61 -4.37
CA MET A 93 -17.19 4.47 -4.11
C MET A 93 -16.08 3.77 -3.30
N ARG A 94 -15.91 2.48 -3.51
CA ARG A 94 -14.88 1.63 -2.88
C ARG A 94 -14.44 0.54 -3.84
N PRO A 95 -13.21 0.02 -3.69
CA PRO A 95 -12.77 -1.09 -4.53
C PRO A 95 -13.61 -2.35 -4.24
N VAL A 96 -13.91 -3.11 -5.29
CA VAL A 96 -14.53 -4.44 -5.20
C VAL A 96 -13.42 -5.48 -5.30
N ILE A 97 -12.84 -5.80 -4.14
CA ILE A 97 -11.80 -6.82 -4.02
C ILE A 97 -12.45 -8.06 -3.41
N PRO A 98 -12.48 -9.20 -4.13
CA PRO A 98 -13.03 -10.44 -3.58
C PRO A 98 -12.30 -10.85 -2.30
N GLU A 99 -13.06 -11.28 -1.31
CA GLU A 99 -12.50 -11.89 -0.11
C GLU A 99 -11.76 -13.17 -0.49
N ARG A 100 -10.55 -13.35 0.04
CA ARG A 100 -9.74 -14.54 -0.18
C ARG A 100 -9.74 -15.41 1.06
N PRO A 101 -9.93 -16.73 0.93
CA PRO A 101 -9.82 -17.65 2.05
C PRO A 101 -8.38 -17.65 2.62
N ASN A 102 -8.25 -18.12 3.87
CA ASN A 102 -6.98 -18.02 4.61
C ASN A 102 -5.84 -18.90 4.04
N ASP A 103 -6.15 -19.85 3.17
CA ASP A 103 -5.18 -20.67 2.45
C ASP A 103 -4.66 -20.04 1.17
N GLN A 104 -5.20 -18.88 0.78
CA GLN A 104 -4.72 -18.09 -0.34
C GLN A 104 -3.89 -16.89 0.14
N ILE A 105 -2.88 -16.56 -0.65
CA ILE A 105 -2.07 -15.36 -0.42
C ILE A 105 -2.96 -14.12 -0.42
N SER A 106 -2.74 -13.22 0.53
CA SER A 106 -3.45 -11.95 0.60
C SER A 106 -3.07 -11.02 -0.56
N VAL A 107 -3.96 -10.08 -0.92
CA VAL A 107 -3.68 -9.12 -2.01
C VAL A 107 -2.45 -8.26 -1.70
N LEU A 108 -2.27 -7.87 -0.43
CA LEU A 108 -1.11 -7.08 -0.02
C LEU A 108 0.20 -7.87 -0.17
N ALA A 109 0.20 -9.14 0.25
CA ALA A 109 1.38 -10.00 0.08
C ALA A 109 1.67 -10.30 -1.40
N GLU A 110 0.64 -10.52 -2.22
CA GLU A 110 0.81 -10.69 -3.67
C GLU A 110 1.50 -9.47 -4.33
N ILE A 111 1.05 -8.26 -4.01
CA ILE A 111 1.67 -7.02 -4.48
C ILE A 111 3.14 -6.93 -4.04
N ALA A 112 3.42 -7.28 -2.78
CA ALA A 112 4.77 -7.27 -2.24
C ALA A 112 5.67 -8.33 -2.93
N VAL A 113 5.15 -9.53 -3.19
CA VAL A 113 5.86 -10.60 -3.90
C VAL A 113 6.22 -10.19 -5.32
N GLU A 114 5.32 -9.57 -6.07
CA GLU A 114 5.60 -9.13 -7.43
C GLU A 114 6.70 -8.05 -7.48
N ALA A 115 6.70 -7.12 -6.53
CA ALA A 115 7.78 -6.15 -6.39
C ALA A 115 9.10 -6.82 -5.97
N ALA A 116 9.05 -7.75 -5.02
CA ALA A 116 10.23 -8.47 -4.52
C ALA A 116 10.88 -9.35 -5.60
N LYS A 117 10.10 -10.04 -6.43
CA LYS A 117 10.62 -10.82 -7.58
C LYS A 117 11.48 -9.96 -8.50
N GLN A 118 11.04 -8.76 -8.84
CA GLN A 118 11.82 -7.83 -9.66
C GLN A 118 13.13 -7.41 -8.97
N ALA A 119 13.10 -7.17 -7.65
CA ALA A 119 14.29 -6.83 -6.91
C ALA A 119 15.28 -8.00 -6.88
N ILE A 120 14.81 -9.23 -6.66
CA ILE A 120 15.63 -10.45 -6.65
C ILE A 120 16.26 -10.69 -8.03
N GLU A 121 15.48 -10.57 -9.10
CA GLU A 121 15.97 -10.70 -10.47
C GLU A 121 17.10 -9.70 -10.78
N ARG A 122 16.90 -8.43 -10.44
CA ARG A 122 17.91 -7.38 -10.62
C ARG A 122 19.15 -7.57 -9.74
N TRP A 123 18.97 -8.12 -8.55
CA TRP A 123 20.09 -8.47 -7.66
C TRP A 123 20.95 -9.62 -8.23
N GLY A 124 20.33 -10.55 -8.96
CA GLY A 124 21.01 -11.59 -9.71
C GLY A 124 21.70 -12.66 -8.87
N LYS A 125 21.32 -12.81 -7.60
CA LYS A 125 21.86 -13.83 -6.70
C LYS A 125 20.78 -14.80 -6.25
N ASP A 126 21.20 -15.90 -5.66
CA ASP A 126 20.31 -16.94 -5.18
C ASP A 126 19.46 -16.47 -3.98
N VAL A 127 18.18 -16.79 -4.00
CA VAL A 127 17.22 -16.44 -2.96
C VAL A 127 17.60 -16.99 -1.58
N SER A 128 18.35 -18.10 -1.53
CA SER A 128 18.88 -18.68 -0.27
C SER A 128 19.83 -17.76 0.49
N GLN A 129 20.35 -16.71 -0.16
CA GLN A 129 21.17 -15.69 0.50
C GLN A 129 20.35 -14.61 1.23
N ILE A 130 19.03 -14.66 1.11
CA ILE A 130 18.13 -13.72 1.82
C ILE A 130 17.82 -14.30 3.20
N GLY A 131 18.31 -13.66 4.25
CA GLY A 131 18.13 -14.12 5.63
C GLY A 131 16.93 -13.55 6.37
N ALA A 132 16.26 -12.54 5.79
CA ALA A 132 15.12 -11.89 6.44
C ALA A 132 14.12 -11.30 5.45
N VAL A 133 12.83 -11.33 5.79
CA VAL A 133 11.77 -10.60 5.12
C VAL A 133 11.10 -9.65 6.11
N ILE A 134 11.07 -8.37 5.79
CA ILE A 134 10.39 -7.35 6.59
C ILE A 134 9.31 -6.71 5.73
N CYS A 135 8.05 -6.87 6.14
CA CYS A 135 6.93 -6.21 5.48
C CYS A 135 6.53 -4.97 6.27
N ALA A 136 6.78 -3.78 5.71
CA ALA A 136 6.43 -2.52 6.33
C ALA A 136 5.20 -1.91 5.65
N ALA A 137 4.11 -1.75 6.38
CA ALA A 137 2.87 -1.16 5.86
C ALA A 137 2.10 -0.44 6.98
N SER A 138 1.32 0.57 6.61
CA SER A 138 0.41 1.26 7.53
C SER A 138 -0.89 0.49 7.79
N ASN A 139 -1.31 -0.34 6.84
CA ASN A 139 -2.53 -1.16 6.93
C ASN A 139 -2.19 -2.61 6.63
N MET A 140 -2.15 -3.44 7.65
CA MET A 140 -1.96 -4.88 7.49
C MET A 140 -3.30 -5.55 7.15
N GLN A 141 -3.35 -6.27 6.02
CA GLN A 141 -4.56 -6.94 5.56
C GLN A 141 -4.97 -8.09 6.49
N ARG A 142 -3.99 -8.77 7.10
CA ARG A 142 -4.18 -9.86 8.05
C ARG A 142 -3.31 -9.66 9.28
N ALA A 143 -3.84 -10.02 10.43
CA ALA A 143 -3.08 -10.08 11.66
C ALA A 143 -2.30 -11.40 11.79
N TYR A 144 -2.81 -12.48 11.17
CA TYR A 144 -2.22 -13.81 11.22
C TYR A 144 -2.61 -14.64 9.97
N PRO A 145 -1.64 -15.33 9.32
CA PRO A 145 -0.21 -15.15 9.53
C PRO A 145 0.25 -13.72 9.24
N ALA A 146 1.44 -13.33 9.73
CA ALA A 146 2.05 -12.05 9.38
C ALA A 146 2.23 -11.95 7.86
N MET A 147 2.05 -10.74 7.29
CA MET A 147 2.19 -10.51 5.86
C MET A 147 3.59 -10.90 5.34
N ALA A 148 4.62 -10.61 6.14
CA ALA A 148 6.00 -11.01 5.84
C ALA A 148 6.16 -12.53 5.72
N ILE A 149 5.40 -13.34 6.48
CA ILE A 149 5.41 -14.81 6.39
C ILE A 149 4.80 -15.26 5.05
N GLU A 150 3.69 -14.63 4.61
CA GLU A 150 3.11 -14.95 3.31
C GLU A 150 4.10 -14.64 2.16
N VAL A 151 4.77 -13.48 2.24
CA VAL A 151 5.81 -13.07 1.27
C VAL A 151 6.99 -14.04 1.30
N GLN A 152 7.47 -14.39 2.49
CA GLN A 152 8.58 -15.32 2.69
C GLN A 152 8.29 -16.68 2.04
N GLN A 153 7.12 -17.25 2.30
CA GLN A 153 6.69 -18.52 1.74
C GLN A 153 6.58 -18.46 0.21
N ALA A 154 5.97 -17.40 -0.32
CA ALA A 154 5.79 -17.24 -1.76
C ALA A 154 7.09 -17.05 -2.54
N LEU A 155 8.14 -16.51 -1.89
CA LEU A 155 9.47 -16.32 -2.48
C LEU A 155 10.42 -17.48 -2.21
N GLY A 156 10.05 -18.44 -1.34
CA GLY A 156 10.95 -19.53 -0.94
C GLY A 156 12.16 -19.06 -0.13
N VAL A 157 12.03 -17.97 0.61
CA VAL A 157 13.08 -17.46 1.49
C VAL A 157 13.08 -18.23 2.80
N GLU A 158 14.27 -18.64 3.25
CA GLU A 158 14.47 -19.18 4.58
C GLU A 158 14.90 -18.07 5.55
N GLY A 159 14.82 -18.32 6.87
CA GLY A 159 15.23 -17.35 7.87
C GLY A 159 14.03 -16.79 8.63
N PHE A 160 14.07 -15.51 9.03
CA PHE A 160 13.00 -14.90 9.81
C PHE A 160 12.17 -13.90 9.00
N ALA A 161 10.92 -13.74 9.40
CA ALA A 161 10.03 -12.76 8.78
C ALA A 161 9.15 -12.09 9.84
N PHE A 162 8.93 -10.78 9.72
CA PHE A 162 8.04 -10.03 10.60
C PHE A 162 7.46 -8.80 9.92
N ASP A 163 6.28 -8.39 10.40
CA ASP A 163 5.63 -7.18 9.99
C ASP A 163 6.08 -5.98 10.83
N MET A 164 6.20 -4.83 10.17
CA MET A 164 6.43 -3.54 10.81
C MET A 164 5.26 -2.61 10.48
N ASN A 165 4.47 -2.25 11.49
CA ASN A 165 3.45 -1.23 11.32
C ASN A 165 4.12 0.16 11.32
N VAL A 166 3.94 0.88 10.22
CA VAL A 166 4.56 2.20 9.96
C VAL A 166 3.46 3.22 9.65
N ALA A 167 2.55 3.41 10.59
CA ALA A 167 1.49 4.42 10.53
C ALA A 167 2.00 5.82 10.93
#